data_9319ca5ca1d715c5f1bcac85479860ef
#
_entry.id   9319ca5ca1d715c5f1bcac85479860ef
#
_cell.length_a   1.000
_cell.length_b   1.000
_cell.length_c   1.000
_cell.angle_alpha   90.00
_cell.angle_beta   90.00
_cell.angle_gamma   90.00
#
_symmetry.space_group_name_H-M   'P 1'
#
loop_
_entity.id
_entity.type
_entity.pdbx_description
1 polymer ?
#
loop_
_entity_poly.entity_id
_entity_poly.type
_entity_poly.pdbx_seq_one_letter_code
_entity_poly.pdbx_strand_id
1 'polypeptide(L)'
;NSGGTNNVAKLLKAISGYLLMAIHLTTDSHLRIVHIHTSSYNSFKRSAYFVRLAKAFGRKVVLHIHGGDFKKYYVTNPKWIASVLNRCDMIVTLSESWKNYFQTITNGPQIRIVENIVAPPQEGCQLWNDGKCHLLFLGKVCKEKGIFDLLDVIRKHKMEFEGKVVLHIGGNGMTNELTGRMQQDELRDIIVYEGFVLGTQKIDLLYSCSAFILPSYTEGLPISILESMSYGKPILATPVGGIPEIVKQGENGILFQPGDKEAIYAALTQFVCDKEQQKYMGKKSAVMIEPHFPNNVSKKLDKLYRELL
;
A
#
# COMPACT_ATOMS: atom_id res chain seq x y z
N ASN A 1 12.65 -19.75 4.14
CA ASN A 1 11.86 -20.20 5.29
C ASN A 1 11.07 -19.00 5.82
N SER A 2 9.90 -18.73 5.24
CA SER A 2 8.90 -17.86 5.82
C SER A 2 8.39 -18.56 7.08
N GLY A 3 8.91 -18.16 8.25
CA GLY A 3 8.50 -18.68 9.54
C GLY A 3 7.00 -18.56 9.72
N GLY A 4 6.28 -19.63 9.51
CA GLY A 4 4.88 -19.77 9.86
C GLY A 4 4.77 -19.56 11.36
N THR A 5 4.48 -18.33 11.80
CA THR A 5 4.13 -18.12 13.20
C THR A 5 2.96 -19.01 13.50
N ASN A 6 3.22 -19.99 14.39
CA ASN A 6 2.26 -21.01 14.80
C ASN A 6 0.92 -20.34 15.11
N ASN A 7 -0.20 -20.85 14.60
CA ASN A 7 -1.54 -20.29 14.82
C ASN A 7 -1.84 -20.08 16.31
N VAL A 8 -1.26 -20.93 17.17
CA VAL A 8 -1.30 -20.83 18.64
C VAL A 8 -0.61 -19.53 19.12
N ALA A 9 0.57 -19.20 18.61
CA ALA A 9 1.28 -17.98 19.00
C ALA A 9 0.51 -16.70 18.58
N LYS A 10 -0.17 -16.72 17.43
CA LYS A 10 -1.04 -15.62 16.99
C LYS A 10 -2.28 -15.46 17.88
N LEU A 11 -2.85 -16.60 18.30
CA LEU A 11 -3.99 -16.60 19.22
C LEU A 11 -3.59 -16.08 20.61
N LEU A 12 -2.47 -16.55 21.16
CA LEU A 12 -1.96 -16.07 22.46
C LEU A 12 -1.67 -14.58 22.44
N LYS A 13 -1.07 -14.03 21.37
CA LYS A 13 -0.87 -12.58 21.20
C LYS A 13 -2.19 -11.82 21.14
N ALA A 14 -3.21 -12.37 20.50
CA ALA A 14 -4.51 -11.71 20.43
C ALA A 14 -5.20 -11.70 21.81
N ILE A 15 -5.13 -12.80 22.56
CA ILE A 15 -5.67 -12.90 23.93
C ILE A 15 -4.93 -11.96 24.87
N SER A 16 -3.59 -11.95 24.85
CA SER A 16 -2.80 -11.05 25.69
C SER A 16 -3.10 -9.57 25.39
N GLY A 17 -3.22 -9.20 24.11
CA GLY A 17 -3.60 -7.84 23.73
C GLY A 17 -5.02 -7.46 24.20
N TYR A 18 -5.97 -8.39 24.17
CA TYR A 18 -7.31 -8.18 24.67
C TYR A 18 -7.35 -7.97 26.19
N LEU A 19 -6.62 -8.80 26.94
CA LEU A 19 -6.48 -8.67 28.40
C LEU A 19 -5.77 -7.37 28.78
N LEU A 20 -4.70 -7.03 28.09
CA LEU A 20 -3.95 -5.79 28.36
C LEU A 20 -4.84 -4.56 28.11
N MET A 21 -5.61 -4.56 27.04
CA MET A 21 -6.59 -3.50 26.79
C MET A 21 -7.65 -3.43 27.89
N ALA A 22 -8.18 -4.56 28.37
CA ALA A 22 -9.14 -4.59 29.47
C ALA A 22 -8.55 -3.98 30.76
N ILE A 23 -7.29 -4.29 31.07
CA ILE A 23 -6.58 -3.70 32.22
C ILE A 23 -6.46 -2.18 32.05
N HIS A 24 -6.01 -1.68 30.91
CA HIS A 24 -5.91 -0.23 30.68
C HIS A 24 -7.28 0.46 30.76
N LEU A 25 -8.32 -0.15 30.22
CA LEU A 25 -9.69 0.40 30.27
C LEU A 25 -10.25 0.49 31.69
N THR A 26 -9.82 -0.39 32.62
CA THR A 26 -10.22 -0.39 34.02
C THR A 26 -9.35 0.53 34.89
N THR A 27 -8.06 0.62 34.61
CA THR A 27 -7.10 1.32 35.46
C THR A 27 -6.88 2.77 35.07
N ASP A 28 -7.07 3.14 33.78
CA ASP A 28 -6.87 4.50 33.29
C ASP A 28 -8.20 5.19 32.97
N SER A 29 -8.63 6.05 33.89
CA SER A 29 -9.85 6.86 33.75
C SER A 29 -9.72 7.95 32.69
N HIS A 30 -8.50 8.35 32.32
CA HIS A 30 -8.22 9.39 31.31
C HIS A 30 -8.30 8.84 29.88
N LEU A 31 -8.26 7.53 29.69
CA LEU A 31 -8.38 6.90 28.39
C LEU A 31 -9.80 7.08 27.84
N ARG A 32 -10.01 8.03 26.94
CA ARG A 32 -11.33 8.41 26.40
C ARG A 32 -11.58 7.85 24.98
N ILE A 33 -10.51 7.66 24.20
CA ILE A 33 -10.57 7.19 22.81
C ILE A 33 -9.76 5.91 22.66
N VAL A 34 -10.31 4.94 21.93
CA VAL A 34 -9.60 3.73 21.48
C VAL A 34 -9.52 3.76 19.96
N HIS A 35 -8.30 3.88 19.43
CA HIS A 35 -8.03 3.87 18.01
C HIS A 35 -7.55 2.48 17.57
N ILE A 36 -8.32 1.81 16.71
CA ILE A 36 -8.10 0.43 16.29
C ILE A 36 -7.77 0.41 14.81
N HIS A 37 -6.57 -0.06 14.47
CA HIS A 37 -6.18 -0.31 13.08
C HIS A 37 -6.65 -1.70 12.65
N THR A 38 -7.27 -1.79 11.48
CA THR A 38 -7.78 -3.04 10.94
C THR A 38 -7.63 -3.12 9.43
N SER A 39 -7.77 -4.34 8.92
CA SER A 39 -7.88 -4.66 7.51
C SER A 39 -9.11 -5.56 7.31
N SER A 40 -9.14 -6.37 6.27
CA SER A 40 -10.23 -7.30 5.96
C SER A 40 -10.09 -8.66 6.70
N TYR A 41 -11.11 -9.52 6.62
CA TYR A 41 -11.12 -10.91 7.07
C TYR A 41 -10.75 -11.10 8.57
N ASN A 42 -9.72 -11.89 8.86
CA ASN A 42 -9.33 -12.21 10.23
C ASN A 42 -8.86 -11.00 11.04
N SER A 43 -8.31 -9.98 10.38
CA SER A 43 -7.96 -8.72 11.03
C SER A 43 -9.23 -8.03 11.55
N PHE A 44 -10.24 -7.87 10.70
CA PHE A 44 -11.49 -7.24 11.08
C PHE A 44 -12.25 -8.03 12.17
N LYS A 45 -12.27 -9.38 12.07
CA LYS A 45 -12.88 -10.24 13.09
C LYS A 45 -12.27 -10.00 14.48
N ARG A 46 -10.94 -9.92 14.56
CA ARG A 46 -10.25 -9.60 15.81
C ARG A 46 -10.60 -8.19 16.31
N SER A 47 -10.56 -7.21 15.43
CA SER A 47 -10.89 -5.81 15.77
C SER A 47 -12.31 -5.67 16.29
N ALA A 48 -13.27 -6.47 15.83
CA ALA A 48 -14.62 -6.46 16.33
C ALA A 48 -14.74 -6.77 17.83
N TYR A 49 -13.87 -7.64 18.38
CA TYR A 49 -13.81 -7.89 19.83
C TYR A 49 -13.29 -6.67 20.58
N PHE A 50 -12.25 -6.00 20.07
CA PHE A 50 -11.72 -4.78 20.67
C PHE A 50 -12.74 -3.63 20.63
N VAL A 51 -13.49 -3.47 19.52
CA VAL A 51 -14.60 -2.50 19.42
C VAL A 51 -15.64 -2.77 20.51
N ARG A 52 -16.08 -4.03 20.67
CA ARG A 52 -17.06 -4.41 21.69
C ARG A 52 -16.56 -4.10 23.10
N LEU A 53 -15.31 -4.43 23.40
CA LEU A 53 -14.70 -4.18 24.69
C LEU A 53 -14.65 -2.67 24.99
N ALA A 54 -14.12 -1.85 24.08
CA ALA A 54 -14.03 -0.40 24.25
C ALA A 54 -15.43 0.22 24.49
N LYS A 55 -16.42 -0.20 23.71
CA LYS A 55 -17.81 0.29 23.86
C LYS A 55 -18.46 -0.15 25.18
N ALA A 56 -18.14 -1.35 25.69
CA ALA A 56 -18.62 -1.82 26.99
C ALA A 56 -18.10 -0.95 28.16
N PHE A 57 -16.91 -0.34 27.99
CA PHE A 57 -16.34 0.62 28.93
C PHE A 57 -16.69 2.09 28.60
N GLY A 58 -17.66 2.34 27.73
CA GLY A 58 -18.14 3.68 27.39
C GLY A 58 -17.11 4.53 26.60
N ARG A 59 -16.07 3.92 26.03
CA ARG A 59 -15.03 4.67 25.32
C ARG A 59 -15.45 5.00 23.89
N LYS A 60 -14.94 6.12 23.37
CA LYS A 60 -15.07 6.45 21.94
C LYS A 60 -14.19 5.53 21.11
N VAL A 61 -14.71 5.03 20.00
CA VAL A 61 -13.98 4.09 19.13
C VAL A 61 -13.76 4.70 17.76
N VAL A 62 -12.50 4.81 17.38
CA VAL A 62 -12.04 5.11 16.02
C VAL A 62 -11.59 3.82 15.36
N LEU A 63 -12.21 3.43 14.27
CA LEU A 63 -11.81 2.24 13.49
C LEU A 63 -11.14 2.68 12.20
N HIS A 64 -9.83 2.47 12.10
CA HIS A 64 -9.01 2.85 10.94
C HIS A 64 -8.81 1.64 10.02
N ILE A 65 -9.34 1.72 8.79
CA ILE A 65 -9.41 0.60 7.86
C ILE A 65 -8.40 0.76 6.74
N HIS A 66 -7.43 -0.18 6.65
CA HIS A 66 -6.32 -0.16 5.69
C HIS A 66 -6.46 -1.14 4.51
N GLY A 67 -7.46 -1.99 4.49
CA GLY A 67 -7.55 -3.11 3.54
C GLY A 67 -8.17 -2.75 2.19
N GLY A 68 -7.47 -3.03 1.09
CA GLY A 68 -8.01 -2.90 -0.28
C GLY A 68 -9.11 -3.92 -0.63
N ASP A 69 -9.12 -5.10 0.01
CA ASP A 69 -10.10 -6.16 -0.24
C ASP A 69 -11.41 -6.02 0.59
N PHE A 70 -11.64 -4.86 1.22
CA PHE A 70 -12.78 -4.72 2.13
C PHE A 70 -14.13 -4.88 1.42
N LYS A 71 -14.25 -4.45 0.15
CA LYS A 71 -15.47 -4.65 -0.65
C LYS A 71 -15.79 -6.14 -0.84
N LYS A 72 -14.79 -6.94 -1.19
CA LYS A 72 -14.92 -8.40 -1.33
C LYS A 72 -15.26 -9.06 0.02
N TYR A 73 -14.64 -8.60 1.08
CA TYR A 73 -14.90 -9.10 2.43
C TYR A 73 -16.31 -8.75 2.90
N TYR A 74 -16.80 -7.55 2.66
CA TYR A 74 -18.12 -7.09 3.10
C TYR A 74 -19.23 -8.01 2.60
N VAL A 75 -19.20 -8.46 1.35
CA VAL A 75 -20.23 -9.33 0.78
C VAL A 75 -20.30 -10.72 1.43
N THR A 76 -19.27 -11.14 2.18
CA THR A 76 -19.27 -12.44 2.87
C THR A 76 -20.21 -12.47 4.07
N ASN A 77 -20.41 -11.33 4.75
CA ASN A 77 -21.35 -11.22 5.89
C ASN A 77 -21.75 -9.75 6.12
N PRO A 78 -22.56 -9.15 5.24
CA PRO A 78 -22.87 -7.71 5.27
C PRO A 78 -23.51 -7.25 6.57
N LYS A 79 -24.50 -7.99 7.06
CA LYS A 79 -25.25 -7.62 8.28
C LYS A 79 -24.34 -7.56 9.51
N TRP A 80 -23.48 -8.56 9.68
CA TRP A 80 -22.57 -8.60 10.83
C TRP A 80 -21.49 -7.52 10.73
N ILE A 81 -20.90 -7.33 9.55
CA ILE A 81 -19.86 -6.32 9.33
C ILE A 81 -20.43 -4.92 9.56
N ALA A 82 -21.60 -4.62 8.97
CA ALA A 82 -22.28 -3.34 9.20
C ALA A 82 -22.61 -3.12 10.70
N SER A 83 -23.02 -4.16 11.43
CA SER A 83 -23.29 -4.06 12.87
C SER A 83 -22.05 -3.69 13.68
N VAL A 84 -20.86 -4.14 13.27
CA VAL A 84 -19.59 -3.78 13.93
C VAL A 84 -19.20 -2.35 13.58
N LEU A 85 -19.28 -1.98 12.29
CA LEU A 85 -18.98 -0.63 11.81
C LEU A 85 -19.86 0.42 12.51
N ASN A 86 -21.17 0.18 12.60
CA ASN A 86 -22.13 1.09 13.22
C ASN A 86 -22.00 1.23 14.75
N ARG A 87 -21.18 0.40 15.40
CA ARG A 87 -20.82 0.56 16.83
C ARG A 87 -19.69 1.56 17.06
N CYS A 88 -18.91 1.86 16.02
CA CYS A 88 -17.82 2.81 16.10
C CYS A 88 -18.35 4.25 16.12
N ASP A 89 -17.65 5.15 16.80
CA ASP A 89 -18.00 6.58 16.78
C ASP A 89 -17.44 7.23 15.52
N MET A 90 -16.31 6.74 15.03
CA MET A 90 -15.68 7.20 13.79
C MET A 90 -15.03 6.05 13.01
N ILE A 91 -15.16 6.09 11.70
CA ILE A 91 -14.42 5.25 10.77
C ILE A 91 -13.41 6.15 10.06
N VAL A 92 -12.14 5.75 10.09
CA VAL A 92 -11.08 6.39 9.33
C VAL A 92 -10.73 5.53 8.14
N THR A 93 -10.63 6.15 6.97
CA THR A 93 -10.28 5.54 5.70
C THR A 93 -9.08 6.22 5.09
N LEU A 94 -8.51 5.62 4.04
CA LEU A 94 -7.26 6.10 3.43
C LEU A 94 -7.49 7.05 2.25
N SER A 95 -8.73 7.16 1.74
CA SER A 95 -9.01 7.90 0.52
C SER A 95 -10.49 8.28 0.39
N GLU A 96 -10.82 9.22 -0.49
CA GLU A 96 -12.19 9.67 -0.75
C GLU A 96 -13.05 8.56 -1.34
N SER A 97 -12.51 7.73 -2.22
CA SER A 97 -13.21 6.58 -2.80
C SER A 97 -13.62 5.56 -1.73
N TRP A 98 -12.78 5.34 -0.73
CA TRP A 98 -13.10 4.48 0.41
C TRP A 98 -14.10 5.13 1.37
N LYS A 99 -14.00 6.44 1.61
CA LYS A 99 -14.98 7.19 2.41
C LYS A 99 -16.37 7.08 1.80
N ASN A 100 -16.50 7.34 0.51
CA ASN A 100 -17.76 7.22 -0.22
C ASN A 100 -18.34 5.80 -0.10
N TYR A 101 -17.50 4.77 -0.26
CA TYR A 101 -17.93 3.38 -0.11
C TYR A 101 -18.46 3.09 1.32
N PHE A 102 -17.74 3.49 2.36
CA PHE A 102 -18.20 3.25 3.73
C PHE A 102 -19.49 4.02 4.06
N GLN A 103 -19.72 5.18 3.48
CA GLN A 103 -20.98 5.91 3.59
C GLN A 103 -22.18 5.10 3.06
N THR A 104 -21.98 4.24 2.06
CA THR A 104 -23.08 3.41 1.52
C THR A 104 -23.44 2.22 2.40
N ILE A 105 -22.58 1.81 3.34
CA ILE A 105 -22.75 0.58 4.14
C ILE A 105 -22.83 0.84 5.64
N THR A 106 -22.83 2.11 6.08
CA THR A 106 -22.93 2.50 7.50
C THR A 106 -23.90 3.65 7.69
N ASN A 107 -24.57 3.71 8.85
CA ASN A 107 -25.61 4.70 9.17
C ASN A 107 -25.36 5.45 10.49
N GLY A 108 -24.20 5.40 11.08
CA GLY A 108 -23.97 5.98 12.41
C GLY A 108 -22.64 6.70 12.59
N PRO A 109 -21.51 6.03 12.29
CA PRO A 109 -20.22 6.62 12.56
C PRO A 109 -19.90 7.78 11.61
N GLN A 110 -19.17 8.76 12.12
CA GLN A 110 -18.54 9.76 11.25
C GLN A 110 -17.45 9.09 10.41
N ILE A 111 -17.35 9.45 9.13
CA ILE A 111 -16.29 8.90 8.26
C ILE A 111 -15.33 10.02 7.92
N ARG A 112 -14.05 9.79 8.20
CA ARG A 112 -12.95 10.74 7.96
C ARG A 112 -11.84 10.09 7.16
N ILE A 113 -11.02 10.90 6.51
CA ILE A 113 -9.84 10.46 5.77
C ILE A 113 -8.61 10.83 6.57
N VAL A 114 -7.77 9.84 6.81
CA VAL A 114 -6.39 10.01 7.26
C VAL A 114 -5.55 9.06 6.44
N GLU A 115 -4.68 9.62 5.66
CA GLU A 115 -3.84 8.91 4.72
C GLU A 115 -2.75 8.11 5.46
N ASN A 116 -2.19 7.10 4.79
CA ASN A 116 -1.02 6.40 5.31
C ASN A 116 0.16 7.37 5.47
N ILE A 117 0.92 7.18 6.54
CA ILE A 117 2.14 7.94 6.81
C ILE A 117 3.29 7.33 6.02
N VAL A 118 4.10 8.19 5.43
CA VAL A 118 5.38 7.82 4.83
C VAL A 118 6.51 8.66 5.44
N ALA A 119 7.66 8.03 5.66
CA ALA A 119 8.84 8.75 6.11
C ALA A 119 9.36 9.70 5.01
N PRO A 120 9.90 10.88 5.37
CA PRO A 120 10.68 11.68 4.44
C PRO A 120 11.82 10.86 3.82
N PRO A 121 12.28 11.23 2.61
CA PRO A 121 13.37 10.51 1.95
C PRO A 121 14.65 10.60 2.80
N GLN A 122 15.41 9.52 2.77
CA GLN A 122 16.74 9.45 3.37
C GLN A 122 17.77 9.45 2.24
N GLU A 123 18.98 9.91 2.52
CA GLU A 123 20.09 9.80 1.60
C GLU A 123 20.45 8.31 1.43
N GLY A 124 20.63 7.90 0.18
CA GLY A 124 20.97 6.53 -0.19
C GLY A 124 22.20 6.51 -1.11
N CYS A 125 22.76 5.32 -1.32
CA CYS A 125 23.84 5.14 -2.29
C CYS A 125 23.28 5.10 -3.71
N GLN A 126 23.94 5.77 -4.64
CA GLN A 126 23.65 5.65 -6.07
C GLN A 126 24.14 4.28 -6.57
N LEU A 127 23.20 3.39 -6.92
CA LEU A 127 23.53 2.01 -7.31
C LEU A 127 23.96 1.90 -8.79
N TRP A 128 23.38 2.73 -9.66
CA TRP A 128 23.55 2.58 -11.11
C TRP A 128 23.89 3.90 -11.79
N ASN A 129 24.85 3.84 -12.72
CA ASN A 129 25.23 4.93 -13.62
C ASN A 129 25.54 4.37 -15.01
N ASP A 130 24.71 3.45 -15.50
CA ASP A 130 24.87 2.70 -16.74
C ASP A 130 24.01 3.22 -17.90
N GLY A 131 23.30 4.32 -17.67
CA GLY A 131 22.43 4.97 -18.66
C GLY A 131 21.09 4.27 -18.88
N LYS A 132 20.83 3.12 -18.23
CA LYS A 132 19.58 2.39 -18.36
C LYS A 132 18.47 2.99 -17.51
N CYS A 133 17.24 2.62 -17.83
CA CYS A 133 16.06 2.94 -17.03
C CYS A 133 15.82 1.84 -16.00
N HIS A 134 16.09 2.12 -14.72
CA HIS A 134 15.90 1.20 -13.62
C HIS A 134 14.51 1.35 -13.03
N LEU A 135 13.63 0.40 -13.31
CA LEU A 135 12.27 0.32 -12.76
C LEU A 135 12.29 -0.47 -11.46
N LEU A 136 11.52 -0.05 -10.48
CA LEU A 136 11.42 -0.71 -9.17
C LEU A 136 10.01 -1.18 -8.90
N PHE A 137 9.84 -2.46 -8.56
CA PHE A 137 8.64 -3.03 -7.97
C PHE A 137 8.94 -3.46 -6.54
N LEU A 138 8.17 -2.97 -5.57
CA LEU A 138 8.22 -3.42 -4.17
C LEU A 138 6.84 -3.89 -3.72
N GLY A 139 6.74 -5.19 -3.44
CA GLY A 139 5.47 -5.76 -3.01
C GLY A 139 5.50 -7.28 -2.94
N LYS A 140 4.37 -7.87 -2.52
CA LYS A 140 4.23 -9.32 -2.55
C LYS A 140 4.26 -9.81 -4.00
N VAL A 141 5.11 -10.78 -4.29
CA VAL A 141 5.13 -11.45 -5.61
C VAL A 141 3.91 -12.38 -5.69
N CYS A 142 2.85 -11.92 -6.33
CA CYS A 142 1.60 -12.67 -6.51
C CYS A 142 0.82 -12.12 -7.72
N LYS A 143 -0.16 -12.89 -8.20
CA LYS A 143 -0.97 -12.53 -9.38
C LYS A 143 -1.76 -11.23 -9.16
N GLU A 144 -2.27 -11.03 -7.95
CA GLU A 144 -3.07 -9.83 -7.59
C GLU A 144 -2.26 -8.52 -7.68
N LYS A 145 -0.93 -8.61 -7.64
CA LYS A 145 -0.03 -7.46 -7.83
C LYS A 145 0.38 -7.24 -9.29
N GLY A 146 -0.11 -8.07 -10.23
CA GLY A 146 0.11 -7.93 -11.66
C GLY A 146 1.55 -8.13 -12.12
N ILE A 147 2.44 -8.61 -11.24
CA ILE A 147 3.86 -8.76 -11.57
C ILE A 147 4.08 -9.74 -12.73
N PHE A 148 3.26 -10.78 -12.86
CA PHE A 148 3.39 -11.74 -13.92
C PHE A 148 2.93 -11.20 -15.28
N ASP A 149 1.97 -10.27 -15.31
CA ASP A 149 1.61 -9.55 -16.54
C ASP A 149 2.75 -8.67 -17.03
N LEU A 150 3.45 -8.01 -16.09
CA LEU A 150 4.64 -7.22 -16.40
C LEU A 150 5.78 -8.10 -16.96
N LEU A 151 5.98 -9.30 -16.39
CA LEU A 151 6.95 -10.26 -16.91
C LEU A 151 6.58 -10.70 -18.34
N ASP A 152 5.31 -10.98 -18.59
CA ASP A 152 4.83 -11.37 -19.92
C ASP A 152 5.09 -10.26 -20.96
N VAL A 153 4.88 -8.99 -20.59
CA VAL A 153 5.18 -7.83 -21.44
C VAL A 153 6.67 -7.75 -21.75
N ILE A 154 7.52 -7.83 -20.70
CA ILE A 154 8.98 -7.77 -20.88
C ILE A 154 9.47 -8.93 -21.76
N ARG A 155 8.94 -10.14 -21.57
CA ARG A 155 9.27 -11.30 -22.39
C ARG A 155 8.89 -11.09 -23.86
N LYS A 156 7.64 -10.62 -24.12
CA LYS A 156 7.14 -10.38 -25.48
C LYS A 156 7.98 -9.35 -26.24
N HIS A 157 8.46 -8.33 -25.53
CA HIS A 157 9.21 -7.20 -26.10
C HIS A 157 10.68 -7.16 -25.65
N LYS A 158 11.26 -8.34 -25.36
CA LYS A 158 12.63 -8.48 -24.83
C LYS A 158 13.66 -7.68 -25.63
N MET A 159 13.67 -7.84 -26.93
CA MET A 159 14.64 -7.18 -27.82
C MET A 159 14.57 -5.64 -27.79
N GLU A 160 13.41 -5.08 -27.45
CA GLU A 160 13.23 -3.63 -27.37
C GLU A 160 13.74 -3.05 -26.04
N PHE A 161 13.63 -3.84 -24.94
CA PHE A 161 14.00 -3.43 -23.59
C PHE A 161 15.44 -3.81 -23.21
N GLU A 162 16.02 -4.82 -23.85
CA GLU A 162 17.38 -5.28 -23.59
C GLU A 162 18.39 -4.13 -23.77
N GLY A 163 19.28 -3.97 -22.80
CA GLY A 163 20.24 -2.86 -22.77
C GLY A 163 19.67 -1.49 -22.41
N LYS A 164 18.35 -1.32 -22.32
CA LYS A 164 17.69 -0.03 -22.03
C LYS A 164 16.97 0.00 -20.69
N VAL A 165 16.44 -1.14 -20.26
CA VAL A 165 15.58 -1.25 -19.04
C VAL A 165 16.13 -2.33 -18.13
N VAL A 166 16.09 -2.09 -16.82
CA VAL A 166 16.28 -3.11 -15.80
C VAL A 166 15.13 -3.00 -14.80
N LEU A 167 14.39 -4.11 -14.59
CA LEU A 167 13.34 -4.21 -13.60
C LEU A 167 13.86 -4.87 -12.32
N HIS A 168 13.90 -4.12 -11.23
CA HIS A 168 14.23 -4.62 -9.89
C HIS A 168 12.94 -5.03 -9.17
N ILE A 169 12.89 -6.28 -8.71
CA ILE A 169 11.71 -6.84 -8.02
C ILE A 169 12.10 -7.18 -6.58
N GLY A 170 11.55 -6.42 -5.62
CA GLY A 170 11.70 -6.67 -4.19
C GLY A 170 10.42 -7.21 -3.56
N GLY A 171 10.52 -8.36 -2.87
CA GLY A 171 9.37 -8.93 -2.16
C GLY A 171 9.46 -10.44 -1.95
N ASN A 172 8.45 -10.98 -1.29
CA ASN A 172 8.26 -12.42 -1.07
C ASN A 172 6.93 -12.90 -1.69
N GLY A 173 6.67 -14.19 -1.67
CA GLY A 173 5.44 -14.80 -2.18
C GLY A 173 5.72 -15.90 -3.19
N MET A 174 5.22 -15.76 -4.42
CA MET A 174 5.40 -16.75 -5.51
C MET A 174 6.79 -16.64 -6.16
N THR A 175 7.84 -16.61 -5.34
CA THR A 175 9.21 -16.34 -5.79
C THR A 175 9.79 -17.46 -6.66
N ASN A 176 9.40 -18.73 -6.41
CA ASN A 176 9.81 -19.85 -7.26
C ASN A 176 9.25 -19.73 -8.69
N GLU A 177 8.00 -19.26 -8.83
CA GLU A 177 7.41 -18.99 -10.15
C GLU A 177 8.14 -17.83 -10.84
N LEU A 178 8.41 -16.75 -10.09
CA LEU A 178 9.15 -15.59 -10.60
C LEU A 178 10.53 -16.02 -11.14
N THR A 179 11.35 -16.66 -10.31
CA THR A 179 12.72 -17.06 -10.70
C THR A 179 12.73 -18.13 -11.77
N GLY A 180 11.75 -19.05 -11.77
CA GLY A 180 11.55 -20.02 -12.84
C GLY A 180 11.28 -19.37 -14.19
N ARG A 181 10.38 -18.38 -14.25
CA ARG A 181 10.11 -17.61 -15.49
C ARG A 181 11.32 -16.79 -15.92
N MET A 182 12.00 -16.11 -14.99
CA MET A 182 13.22 -15.35 -15.32
C MET A 182 14.29 -16.23 -15.97
N GLN A 183 14.41 -17.48 -15.54
CA GLN A 183 15.37 -18.44 -16.12
C GLN A 183 14.88 -19.00 -17.46
N GLN A 184 13.62 -19.46 -17.52
CA GLN A 184 13.02 -20.08 -18.69
C GLN A 184 12.92 -19.10 -19.88
N ASP A 185 12.56 -17.85 -19.59
CA ASP A 185 12.36 -16.80 -20.60
C ASP A 185 13.67 -16.00 -20.88
N GLU A 186 14.79 -16.41 -20.26
CA GLU A 186 16.10 -15.73 -20.41
C GLU A 186 16.06 -14.22 -20.11
N LEU A 187 15.38 -13.84 -19.03
CA LEU A 187 15.14 -12.43 -18.67
C LEU A 187 16.15 -11.87 -17.65
N ARG A 188 17.24 -12.59 -17.35
CA ARG A 188 18.19 -12.21 -16.29
C ARG A 188 18.94 -10.90 -16.58
N ASP A 189 19.06 -10.51 -17.86
CA ASP A 189 19.70 -9.25 -18.25
C ASP A 189 18.77 -8.03 -18.11
N ILE A 190 17.45 -8.27 -17.97
CA ILE A 190 16.43 -7.22 -17.85
C ILE A 190 15.78 -7.23 -16.47
N ILE A 191 15.73 -8.38 -15.77
CA ILE A 191 15.04 -8.51 -14.48
C ILE A 191 16.00 -8.98 -13.40
N VAL A 192 16.03 -8.23 -12.30
CA VAL A 192 16.79 -8.56 -11.08
C VAL A 192 15.81 -8.82 -9.94
N TYR A 193 15.89 -10.02 -9.34
CA TYR A 193 15.14 -10.31 -8.13
C TYR A 193 16.00 -9.99 -6.89
N GLU A 194 15.58 -8.96 -6.14
CA GLU A 194 16.30 -8.41 -4.99
C GLU A 194 16.02 -9.16 -3.66
N GLY A 195 15.14 -10.16 -3.70
CA GLY A 195 14.70 -10.82 -2.47
C GLY A 195 13.71 -9.99 -1.66
N PHE A 196 13.63 -10.25 -0.36
CA PHE A 196 12.79 -9.47 0.55
C PHE A 196 13.58 -8.25 1.06
N VAL A 197 13.28 -7.11 0.50
CA VAL A 197 14.02 -5.85 0.65
C VAL A 197 13.58 -5.07 1.89
N LEU A 198 14.54 -4.70 2.74
CA LEU A 198 14.35 -3.91 3.96
C LEU A 198 15.55 -2.97 4.23
N GLY A 199 15.35 -2.02 5.15
CA GLY A 199 16.42 -1.16 5.67
C GLY A 199 17.15 -0.38 4.57
N THR A 200 18.47 -0.35 4.64
CA THR A 200 19.34 0.39 3.71
C THR A 200 19.19 -0.06 2.26
N GLN A 201 19.08 -1.35 2.00
CA GLN A 201 18.84 -1.86 0.65
C GLN A 201 17.58 -1.25 0.00
N LYS A 202 16.48 -1.12 0.79
CA LYS A 202 15.25 -0.48 0.28
C LYS A 202 15.48 1.00 -0.01
N ILE A 203 16.22 1.69 0.85
CA ILE A 203 16.56 3.10 0.69
C ILE A 203 17.37 3.28 -0.61
N ASP A 204 18.41 2.49 -0.81
CA ASP A 204 19.28 2.57 -1.98
C ASP A 204 18.52 2.30 -3.29
N LEU A 205 17.64 1.30 -3.31
CA LEU A 205 16.78 1.01 -4.46
C LEU A 205 15.82 2.16 -4.77
N LEU A 206 15.13 2.71 -3.75
CA LEU A 206 14.24 3.85 -3.90
C LEU A 206 15.00 5.12 -4.32
N TYR A 207 16.19 5.34 -3.77
CA TYR A 207 17.05 6.48 -4.11
C TYR A 207 17.53 6.43 -5.56
N SER A 208 17.87 5.25 -6.05
CA SER A 208 18.53 5.05 -7.34
C SER A 208 17.59 4.80 -8.52
N CYS A 209 16.40 4.21 -8.31
CA CYS A 209 15.51 3.87 -9.41
C CYS A 209 15.04 5.08 -10.22
N SER A 210 14.75 4.85 -11.51
CA SER A 210 14.19 5.85 -12.42
C SER A 210 12.69 6.06 -12.21
N ALA A 211 11.96 4.98 -11.89
CA ALA A 211 10.52 5.01 -11.58
C ALA A 211 10.10 3.79 -10.76
N PHE A 212 8.94 3.91 -10.14
CA PHE A 212 8.27 2.81 -9.45
C PHE A 212 7.11 2.26 -10.30
N ILE A 213 6.97 0.93 -10.40
CA ILE A 213 5.91 0.29 -11.15
C ILE A 213 5.08 -0.64 -10.29
N LEU A 214 3.73 -0.53 -10.35
CA LEU A 214 2.80 -1.36 -9.59
C LEU A 214 1.54 -1.66 -10.41
N PRO A 215 1.51 -2.76 -11.20
CA PRO A 215 0.40 -3.13 -12.07
C PRO A 215 -0.71 -3.91 -11.34
N SER A 216 -1.05 -3.55 -10.11
CA SER A 216 -1.95 -4.29 -9.22
C SER A 216 -3.39 -4.33 -9.72
N TYR A 217 -4.09 -5.43 -9.42
CA TYR A 217 -5.53 -5.57 -9.65
C TYR A 217 -6.39 -5.00 -8.51
N THR A 218 -5.83 -4.87 -7.31
CA THR A 218 -6.54 -4.33 -6.15
C THR A 218 -5.55 -3.74 -5.14
N GLU A 219 -5.88 -2.54 -4.65
CA GLU A 219 -5.11 -1.83 -3.61
C GLU A 219 -6.06 -1.09 -2.65
N GLY A 220 -5.52 -0.76 -1.47
CA GLY A 220 -6.10 0.29 -0.65
C GLY A 220 -5.50 1.65 -1.03
N LEU A 221 -4.45 2.01 -0.31
CA LEU A 221 -3.50 3.08 -0.65
C LEU A 221 -2.10 2.50 -0.40
N PRO A 222 -1.37 2.06 -1.46
CA PRO A 222 -0.15 1.30 -1.32
C PRO A 222 1.00 2.17 -0.76
N ILE A 223 1.57 1.72 0.37
CA ILE A 223 2.68 2.41 1.03
C ILE A 223 3.91 2.47 0.11
N SER A 224 4.15 1.44 -0.70
CA SER A 224 5.28 1.42 -1.63
C SER A 224 5.23 2.52 -2.69
N ILE A 225 4.03 2.93 -3.14
CA ILE A 225 3.87 4.11 -4.01
C ILE A 225 4.22 5.38 -3.23
N LEU A 226 3.68 5.54 -2.00
CA LEU A 226 3.97 6.71 -1.18
C LEU A 226 5.46 6.83 -0.87
N GLU A 227 6.11 5.72 -0.52
CA GLU A 227 7.56 5.67 -0.32
C GLU A 227 8.32 6.09 -1.58
N SER A 228 7.93 5.59 -2.75
CA SER A 228 8.58 5.97 -4.01
C SER A 228 8.37 7.44 -4.36
N MET A 229 7.16 7.97 -4.12
CA MET A 229 6.87 9.40 -4.29
C MET A 229 7.70 10.27 -3.35
N SER A 230 7.98 9.82 -2.10
CA SER A 230 8.83 10.58 -1.18
C SER A 230 10.27 10.73 -1.69
N TYR A 231 10.74 9.78 -2.47
CA TYR A 231 12.04 9.86 -3.19
C TYR A 231 11.94 10.58 -4.55
N GLY A 232 10.82 11.24 -4.83
CA GLY A 232 10.61 11.96 -6.08
C GLY A 232 10.58 11.05 -7.31
N LYS A 233 10.07 9.81 -7.17
CA LYS A 233 10.00 8.88 -8.30
C LYS A 233 8.68 9.00 -9.05
N PRO A 234 8.71 9.01 -10.39
CA PRO A 234 7.55 8.79 -11.23
C PRO A 234 6.88 7.45 -10.93
N ILE A 235 5.55 7.39 -11.07
CA ILE A 235 4.77 6.20 -10.74
C ILE A 235 4.09 5.65 -11.99
N LEU A 236 4.35 4.39 -12.32
CA LEU A 236 3.65 3.63 -13.34
C LEU A 236 2.72 2.64 -12.63
N ALA A 237 1.40 2.83 -12.69
CA ALA A 237 0.49 2.02 -11.89
C ALA A 237 -0.89 1.86 -12.51
N THR A 238 -1.71 1.00 -11.92
CA THR A 238 -3.12 0.84 -12.29
C THR A 238 -4.01 1.77 -11.48
N PRO A 239 -5.12 2.28 -12.03
CA PRO A 239 -6.04 3.20 -11.35
C PRO A 239 -7.00 2.47 -10.40
N VAL A 240 -6.46 1.62 -9.48
CA VAL A 240 -7.26 0.83 -8.54
C VAL A 240 -7.17 1.39 -7.12
N GLY A 241 -8.24 1.23 -6.34
CA GLY A 241 -8.31 1.68 -4.95
C GLY A 241 -8.08 3.18 -4.80
N GLY A 242 -7.17 3.57 -3.91
CA GLY A 242 -6.78 4.98 -3.69
C GLY A 242 -5.69 5.50 -4.62
N ILE A 243 -5.15 4.67 -5.53
CA ILE A 243 -4.05 5.08 -6.42
C ILE A 243 -4.41 6.34 -7.24
N PRO A 244 -5.61 6.46 -7.87
CA PRO A 244 -5.94 7.65 -8.66
C PRO A 244 -6.02 8.95 -7.85
N GLU A 245 -6.05 8.85 -6.52
CA GLU A 245 -6.07 10.03 -5.65
C GLU A 245 -4.67 10.62 -5.49
N ILE A 246 -3.62 9.78 -5.57
CA ILE A 246 -2.21 10.18 -5.37
C ILE A 246 -1.37 10.13 -6.65
N VAL A 247 -1.81 9.41 -7.68
CA VAL A 247 -1.14 9.35 -8.99
C VAL A 247 -2.05 9.97 -10.04
N LYS A 248 -1.57 11.02 -10.68
CA LYS A 248 -2.29 11.75 -11.73
C LYS A 248 -1.62 11.51 -13.08
N GLN A 249 -2.43 11.09 -14.04
CA GLN A 249 -1.98 10.82 -15.42
C GLN A 249 -1.25 12.02 -16.00
N GLY A 250 0.00 11.81 -16.42
CA GLY A 250 0.83 12.84 -17.04
C GLY A 250 1.46 13.86 -16.07
N GLU A 251 1.01 13.90 -14.79
CA GLU A 251 1.60 14.83 -13.80
C GLU A 251 2.74 14.16 -13.02
N ASN A 252 2.45 13.11 -12.25
CA ASN A 252 3.44 12.40 -11.46
C ASN A 252 3.54 10.91 -11.81
N GLY A 253 2.82 10.45 -12.84
CA GLY A 253 2.88 9.07 -13.30
C GLY A 253 2.06 8.78 -14.55
N ILE A 254 2.09 7.51 -14.94
CA ILE A 254 1.33 6.94 -16.04
C ILE A 254 0.40 5.87 -15.48
N LEU A 255 -0.89 5.98 -15.76
CA LEU A 255 -1.90 5.02 -15.34
C LEU A 255 -2.33 4.13 -16.51
N PHE A 256 -2.45 2.83 -16.27
CA PHE A 256 -2.89 1.83 -17.24
C PHE A 256 -3.84 0.83 -16.59
N GLN A 257 -4.71 0.18 -17.36
CA GLN A 257 -5.71 -0.75 -16.82
C GLN A 257 -5.06 -2.05 -16.30
N PRO A 258 -5.59 -2.64 -15.21
CA PRO A 258 -5.11 -3.92 -14.70
C PRO A 258 -5.23 -5.03 -15.75
N GLY A 259 -4.15 -5.80 -15.93
CA GLY A 259 -4.11 -6.93 -16.88
C GLY A 259 -4.03 -6.54 -18.36
N ASP A 260 -4.08 -5.25 -18.68
CA ASP A 260 -3.91 -4.76 -20.05
C ASP A 260 -2.41 -4.69 -20.41
N LYS A 261 -1.90 -5.77 -21.01
CA LYS A 261 -0.49 -5.92 -21.35
C LYS A 261 -0.04 -4.93 -22.43
N GLU A 262 -0.91 -4.56 -23.35
CA GLU A 262 -0.60 -3.58 -24.38
C GLU A 262 -0.48 -2.17 -23.78
N ALA A 263 -1.37 -1.83 -22.83
CA ALA A 263 -1.26 -0.56 -22.10
C ALA A 263 -0.01 -0.51 -21.19
N ILE A 264 0.37 -1.62 -20.55
CA ILE A 264 1.64 -1.72 -19.79
C ILE A 264 2.82 -1.48 -20.74
N TYR A 265 2.85 -2.12 -21.90
CA TYR A 265 3.91 -1.93 -22.89
C TYR A 265 3.99 -0.47 -23.36
N ALA A 266 2.85 0.12 -23.73
CA ALA A 266 2.80 1.52 -24.17
C ALA A 266 3.32 2.49 -23.07
N ALA A 267 2.91 2.26 -21.80
CA ALA A 267 3.37 3.06 -20.67
C ALA A 267 4.89 2.96 -20.45
N LEU A 268 5.45 1.74 -20.55
CA LEU A 268 6.88 1.51 -20.42
C LEU A 268 7.66 2.20 -21.55
N THR A 269 7.22 2.02 -22.78
CA THR A 269 7.89 2.61 -23.97
C THR A 269 7.83 4.13 -23.92
N GLN A 270 6.66 4.72 -23.63
CA GLN A 270 6.51 6.18 -23.45
C GLN A 270 7.48 6.69 -22.37
N PHE A 271 7.49 6.02 -21.20
CA PHE A 271 8.29 6.45 -20.07
C PHE A 271 9.79 6.40 -20.37
N VAL A 272 10.26 5.31 -20.97
CA VAL A 272 11.70 5.11 -21.27
C VAL A 272 12.23 6.15 -22.25
N CYS A 273 11.42 6.57 -23.23
CA CYS A 273 11.83 7.48 -24.30
C CYS A 273 11.88 8.95 -23.87
N ASP A 274 11.17 9.38 -22.82
CA ASP A 274 11.02 10.80 -22.47
C ASP A 274 11.68 11.14 -21.12
N LYS A 275 12.97 11.49 -21.15
CA LYS A 275 13.75 11.85 -19.96
C LYS A 275 13.28 13.14 -19.29
N GLU A 276 12.75 14.11 -20.05
CA GLU A 276 12.23 15.35 -19.48
C GLU A 276 10.92 15.11 -18.75
N GLN A 277 10.03 14.26 -19.30
CA GLN A 277 8.81 13.84 -18.63
C GLN A 277 9.12 13.08 -17.33
N GLN A 278 10.14 12.19 -17.33
CA GLN A 278 10.60 11.50 -16.12
C GLN A 278 10.96 12.48 -15.01
N LYS A 279 11.77 13.50 -15.32
CA LYS A 279 12.18 14.53 -14.35
C LYS A 279 10.99 15.35 -13.85
N TYR A 280 10.10 15.74 -14.76
CA TYR A 280 8.89 16.49 -14.42
C TYR A 280 8.00 15.69 -13.46
N MET A 281 7.69 14.44 -13.81
CA MET A 281 6.87 13.55 -12.98
C MET A 281 7.49 13.32 -11.59
N GLY A 282 8.81 13.15 -11.52
CA GLY A 282 9.51 12.98 -10.26
C GLY A 282 9.38 14.20 -9.34
N LYS A 283 9.56 15.41 -9.88
CA LYS A 283 9.36 16.65 -9.12
C LYS A 283 7.91 16.79 -8.61
N LYS A 284 6.94 16.41 -9.43
CA LYS A 284 5.52 16.41 -9.03
C LYS A 284 5.24 15.39 -7.93
N SER A 285 5.78 14.18 -8.01
CA SER A 285 5.68 13.18 -6.94
C SER A 285 6.17 13.72 -5.60
N ALA A 286 7.34 14.38 -5.58
CA ALA A 286 7.93 14.94 -4.37
C ALA A 286 7.05 16.03 -3.71
N VAL A 287 6.35 16.84 -4.51
CA VAL A 287 5.42 17.85 -4.00
C VAL A 287 4.11 17.19 -3.52
N MET A 288 3.55 16.27 -4.31
CA MET A 288 2.26 15.66 -4.02
C MET A 288 2.26 14.74 -2.79
N ILE A 289 3.43 14.27 -2.35
CA ILE A 289 3.56 13.39 -1.17
C ILE A 289 3.54 14.15 0.16
N GLU A 290 3.78 15.44 0.20
CA GLU A 290 3.91 16.22 1.44
C GLU A 290 2.76 16.04 2.44
N PRO A 291 1.48 15.93 2.02
CA PRO A 291 0.37 15.68 2.95
C PRO A 291 0.48 14.37 3.75
N HIS A 292 1.28 13.42 3.27
CA HIS A 292 1.50 12.09 3.87
C HIS A 292 2.66 12.06 4.86
N PHE A 293 3.41 13.14 5.03
CA PHE A 293 4.49 13.19 6.01
C PHE A 293 3.97 13.23 7.46
N PRO A 294 4.72 12.68 8.43
CA PRO A 294 4.26 12.49 9.81
C PRO A 294 3.66 13.75 10.44
N ASN A 295 4.29 14.90 10.27
CA ASN A 295 3.82 16.18 10.85
C ASN A 295 2.43 16.58 10.32
N ASN A 296 2.11 16.31 9.06
CA ASN A 296 0.83 16.67 8.47
C ASN A 296 -0.27 15.68 8.89
N VAL A 297 0.05 14.39 8.88
CA VAL A 297 -0.90 13.34 9.29
C VAL A 297 -1.20 13.41 10.79
N SER A 298 -0.21 13.68 11.66
CA SER A 298 -0.44 13.83 13.10
C SER A 298 -1.35 15.00 13.42
N LYS A 299 -1.18 16.15 12.75
CA LYS A 299 -2.11 17.29 12.90
C LYS A 299 -3.54 16.95 12.53
N LYS A 300 -3.74 16.14 11.47
CA LYS A 300 -5.08 15.65 11.09
C LYS A 300 -5.66 14.74 12.19
N LEU A 301 -4.88 13.80 12.71
CA LEU A 301 -5.30 12.91 13.79
C LEU A 301 -5.67 13.68 15.06
N ASP A 302 -4.84 14.64 15.47
CA ASP A 302 -5.11 15.47 16.65
C ASP A 302 -6.44 16.23 16.50
N LYS A 303 -6.70 16.78 15.33
CA LYS A 303 -7.99 17.44 15.04
C LYS A 303 -9.15 16.46 15.17
N LEU A 304 -9.04 15.26 14.59
CA LEU A 304 -10.07 14.23 14.67
C LEU A 304 -10.37 13.79 16.10
N TYR A 305 -9.34 13.63 16.93
CA TYR A 305 -9.53 13.26 18.33
C TYR A 305 -10.22 14.36 19.12
N ARG A 306 -9.91 15.63 18.86
CA ARG A 306 -10.61 16.77 19.48
C ARG A 306 -12.09 16.86 19.06
N GLU A 307 -12.42 16.53 17.82
CA GLU A 307 -13.81 16.49 17.34
C GLU A 307 -14.64 15.39 18.00
N LEU A 308 -14.01 14.33 18.52
CA LEU A 308 -14.69 13.21 19.21
C LEU A 308 -14.89 13.43 20.70
N LEU A 309 -14.12 14.30 21.31
CA LEU A 309 -14.13 14.59 22.76
C LEU A 309 -15.05 15.72 23.12
#